data_c417f45686630d7ca4719d3e18dc4d3d
#
_entry.id   c417f45686630d7ca4719d3e18dc4d3d
#
_cell.length_a   1.000
_cell.length_b   1.000
_cell.length_c   1.000
_cell.angle_alpha   90.00
_cell.angle_beta   90.00
_cell.angle_gamma   90.00
#
_symmetry.space_group_name_H-M   'P 1'
#
loop_
_entity.id
_entity.type
_entity.pdbx_description
1 polymer ?
#
loop_
_entity_poly.entity_id
_entity_poly.type
_entity_poly.pdbx_seq_one_letter_code
_entity_poly.pdbx_strand_id
1 'polypeptide(L)'
;RRSDAQLLALSATIGNAGEMTEWLDAELIRSDWRPVTLYSGTLTGLDLRYHSVESPLDDKGGGLPEPKHLEGGTQKNLHAVLDDTVESKRQLLVFVSSRSAAQKEARELSKHLRRRSAEGGANITAEAVEDWDRMADSLSREERGSAMVKGLSNAVRGGVAFHHAGLTASQRKLVENGFRNRQLLCVVATPTLSQGV
;
A
#
# COMPACT_ATOMS: atom_id res chain seq x y z
N ARG A 1 -39.46 3.68 8.78
CA ARG A 1 -38.78 2.50 9.40
C ARG A 1 -39.74 1.31 9.21
N ARG A 2 -39.28 0.20 8.62
CA ARG A 2 -39.99 -1.08 8.73
C ARG A 2 -39.71 -1.60 10.15
N SER A 3 -40.73 -1.77 10.94
CA SER A 3 -40.63 -2.13 12.37
C SER A 3 -40.10 -3.55 12.64
N ASP A 4 -39.89 -4.32 11.57
CA ASP A 4 -39.48 -5.72 11.57
C ASP A 4 -38.11 -5.98 10.90
N ALA A 5 -37.40 -4.92 10.50
CA ALA A 5 -36.10 -5.04 9.87
C ALA A 5 -34.96 -5.01 10.91
N GLN A 6 -34.11 -6.02 10.90
CA GLN A 6 -32.87 -6.03 11.66
C GLN A 6 -31.81 -5.18 10.93
N LEU A 7 -31.17 -4.26 11.68
CA LEU A 7 -30.09 -3.42 11.17
C LEU A 7 -28.74 -3.96 11.68
N LEU A 8 -27.83 -4.24 10.76
CA LEU A 8 -26.43 -4.54 11.07
C LEU A 8 -25.53 -3.48 10.42
N ALA A 9 -24.81 -2.72 11.23
CA ALA A 9 -23.82 -1.75 10.77
C ALA A 9 -22.41 -2.27 11.07
N LEU A 10 -21.55 -2.33 10.05
CA LEU A 10 -20.16 -2.79 10.16
C LEU A 10 -19.22 -1.65 9.80
N SER A 11 -18.21 -1.43 10.63
CA SER A 11 -17.15 -0.45 10.36
C SER A 11 -15.83 -0.90 10.99
N ALA A 12 -14.73 -0.62 10.31
CA ALA A 12 -13.39 -0.91 10.83
C ALA A 12 -12.83 0.21 11.72
N THR A 13 -13.26 1.46 11.48
CA THR A 13 -12.69 2.66 12.15
C THR A 13 -13.77 3.71 12.37
N ILE A 14 -14.41 3.68 13.52
CA ILE A 14 -15.36 4.73 13.94
C ILE A 14 -14.86 5.33 15.25
N GLY A 15 -14.59 6.66 15.25
CA GLY A 15 -14.17 7.39 16.46
C GLY A 15 -15.29 7.60 17.49
N ASN A 16 -16.55 7.62 17.04
CA ASN A 16 -17.73 7.91 17.87
C ASN A 16 -18.75 6.75 17.87
N ALA A 17 -18.27 5.52 17.98
CA ALA A 17 -19.12 4.32 17.94
C ALA A 17 -20.28 4.36 18.98
N GLY A 18 -20.03 4.89 20.20
CA GLY A 18 -21.05 5.03 21.23
C GLY A 18 -22.21 5.94 20.81
N GLU A 19 -21.94 7.12 20.30
CA GLU A 19 -22.97 8.05 19.81
C GLU A 19 -23.80 7.44 18.67
N MET A 20 -23.14 6.67 17.78
CA MET A 20 -23.84 6.00 16.68
C MET A 20 -24.75 4.88 17.18
N THR A 21 -24.34 4.12 18.18
CA THR A 21 -25.19 3.05 18.75
C THR A 21 -26.40 3.62 19.50
N GLU A 22 -26.24 4.72 20.23
CA GLU A 22 -27.36 5.45 20.84
C GLU A 22 -28.34 5.97 19.77
N TRP A 23 -27.83 6.58 18.71
CA TRP A 23 -28.65 7.09 17.62
C TRP A 23 -29.43 5.99 16.87
N LEU A 24 -28.81 4.81 16.70
CA LEU A 24 -29.39 3.66 16.00
C LEU A 24 -30.28 2.80 16.91
N ASP A 25 -30.27 3.02 18.23
CA ASP A 25 -30.83 2.13 19.23
C ASP A 25 -30.35 0.68 19.04
N ALA A 26 -29.02 0.53 19.01
CA ALA A 26 -28.33 -0.71 18.65
C ALA A 26 -27.32 -1.12 19.72
N GLU A 27 -27.00 -2.40 19.77
CA GLU A 27 -25.93 -2.93 20.62
C GLU A 27 -24.57 -2.74 19.94
N LEU A 28 -23.56 -2.26 20.70
CA LEU A 28 -22.19 -2.13 20.24
C LEU A 28 -21.40 -3.42 20.51
N ILE A 29 -20.98 -4.07 19.45
CA ILE A 29 -20.02 -5.17 19.52
C ILE A 29 -18.67 -4.66 18.99
N ARG A 30 -17.66 -4.61 19.87
CA ARG A 30 -16.33 -4.15 19.55
C ARG A 30 -15.32 -5.28 19.72
N SER A 31 -14.40 -5.41 18.76
CA SER A 31 -13.27 -6.32 18.84
C SER A 31 -11.98 -5.57 18.48
N ASP A 32 -11.00 -5.63 19.33
CA ASP A 32 -9.64 -5.09 19.10
C ASP A 32 -8.70 -6.21 18.61
N TRP A 33 -9.24 -7.35 18.23
CA TRP A 33 -8.46 -8.48 17.70
C TRP A 33 -7.79 -8.12 16.37
N ARG A 34 -6.51 -8.45 16.26
CA ARG A 34 -5.73 -8.33 15.03
C ARG A 34 -5.15 -9.68 14.63
N PRO A 35 -5.20 -10.07 13.34
CA PRO A 35 -4.62 -11.33 12.87
C PRO A 35 -3.09 -11.31 12.83
N VAL A 36 -2.47 -10.12 12.81
CA VAL A 36 -1.01 -9.92 12.71
C VAL A 36 -0.57 -8.76 13.59
N THR A 37 0.66 -8.82 14.06
CA THR A 37 1.26 -7.72 14.83
C THR A 37 1.47 -6.50 13.93
N LEU A 38 1.04 -5.34 14.39
CA LEU A 38 1.25 -4.05 13.74
C LEU A 38 2.20 -3.19 14.57
N TYR A 39 3.30 -2.79 13.97
CA TYR A 39 4.23 -1.82 14.54
C TYR A 39 4.03 -0.47 13.89
N SER A 40 3.85 0.57 14.70
CA SER A 40 3.81 1.95 14.21
C SER A 40 5.10 2.67 14.57
N GLY A 41 5.59 3.48 13.65
CA GLY A 41 6.85 4.18 13.79
C GLY A 41 6.88 5.50 13.02
N THR A 42 7.92 6.28 13.26
CA THR A 42 8.20 7.54 12.56
C THR A 42 9.58 7.47 11.93
N LEU A 43 9.65 7.86 10.65
CA LEU A 43 10.91 8.02 9.93
C LEU A 43 11.32 9.49 9.93
N THR A 44 12.47 9.80 10.52
CA THR A 44 13.06 11.14 10.53
C THR A 44 14.42 11.08 9.84
N GLY A 45 14.54 11.71 8.67
CA GLY A 45 15.68 11.45 7.81
C GLY A 45 15.71 9.97 7.40
N LEU A 46 16.75 9.24 7.76
CA LEU A 46 16.87 7.80 7.53
C LEU A 46 16.69 6.97 8.81
N ASP A 47 16.38 7.59 9.94
CA ASP A 47 16.18 6.92 11.22
C ASP A 47 14.72 6.55 11.43
N LEU A 48 14.44 5.25 11.43
CA LEU A 48 13.12 4.68 11.75
C LEU A 48 13.06 4.35 13.23
N ARG A 49 12.10 4.95 13.94
CA ARG A 49 11.85 4.69 15.37
C ARG A 49 10.42 4.19 15.54
N TYR A 50 10.27 3.06 16.22
CA TYR A 50 8.97 2.49 16.56
C TYR A 50 8.48 3.08 17.88
N HIS A 51 7.17 3.33 18.01
CA HIS A 51 6.57 3.93 19.20
C HIS A 51 5.31 3.21 19.68
N SER A 52 4.73 2.31 18.89
CA SER A 52 3.61 1.47 19.33
C SER A 52 3.60 0.11 18.64
N VAL A 53 3.03 -0.86 19.35
CA VAL A 53 2.80 -2.22 18.88
C VAL A 53 1.37 -2.63 19.22
N GLU A 54 0.66 -3.19 18.25
CA GLU A 54 -0.64 -3.82 18.44
C GLU A 54 -0.50 -5.29 18.04
N SER A 55 -0.64 -6.20 18.99
CA SER A 55 -0.47 -7.65 18.80
C SER A 55 -1.80 -8.40 18.91
N PRO A 56 -1.91 -9.62 18.32
CA PRO A 56 -2.98 -10.54 18.64
C PRO A 56 -3.09 -10.79 20.15
N LEU A 57 -4.30 -11.02 20.66
CA LEU A 57 -4.55 -11.19 22.10
C LEU A 57 -3.74 -12.33 22.75
N ASP A 58 -3.38 -13.35 21.97
CA ASP A 58 -2.62 -14.52 22.43
C ASP A 58 -1.10 -14.41 22.22
N ASP A 59 -0.66 -13.38 21.50
CA ASP A 59 0.76 -13.12 21.33
C ASP A 59 1.23 -12.25 22.50
N LYS A 60 2.04 -12.84 23.41
CA LYS A 60 2.77 -12.08 24.44
C LYS A 60 3.84 -11.22 23.77
N GLY A 61 3.40 -10.32 22.91
CA GLY A 61 4.10 -9.53 21.94
C GLY A 61 5.54 -9.23 22.34
N GLY A 62 6.45 -9.54 21.45
CA GLY A 62 7.81 -9.03 21.55
C GLY A 62 7.75 -7.53 21.72
N GLY A 63 8.68 -6.94 22.49
CA GLY A 63 8.78 -5.50 22.67
C GLY A 63 8.85 -4.76 21.33
N LEU A 64 8.87 -3.44 21.38
CA LEU A 64 9.10 -2.64 20.17
C LEU A 64 10.42 -3.07 19.50
N PRO A 65 10.46 -3.17 18.17
CA PRO A 65 11.71 -3.39 17.46
C PRO A 65 12.72 -2.27 17.77
N GLU A 66 13.99 -2.62 17.74
CA GLU A 66 15.07 -1.64 17.89
C GLU A 66 14.98 -0.57 16.78
N PRO A 67 15.33 0.67 17.07
CA PRO A 67 15.45 1.72 16.07
C PRO A 67 16.37 1.28 14.93
N LYS A 68 15.97 1.58 13.68
CA LYS A 68 16.72 1.16 12.49
C LYS A 68 17.15 2.39 11.69
N HIS A 69 18.44 2.45 11.35
CA HIS A 69 18.91 3.38 10.33
C HIS A 69 18.80 2.73 8.94
N LEU A 70 18.11 3.41 8.02
CA LEU A 70 17.97 2.93 6.64
C LEU A 70 19.20 3.32 5.83
N GLU A 71 19.73 2.40 5.04
CA GLU A 71 20.81 2.70 4.12
C GLU A 71 20.30 3.53 2.95
N GLY A 72 20.96 4.62 2.58
CA GLY A 72 20.43 5.43 1.49
C GLY A 72 21.06 6.78 1.24
N GLY A 73 22.31 6.99 1.47
CA GLY A 73 23.11 8.15 1.05
C GLY A 73 22.34 9.49 0.93
N THR A 74 22.46 10.17 -0.23
CA THR A 74 21.73 11.43 -0.56
C THR A 74 20.33 11.20 -1.14
N GLN A 75 19.80 9.99 -1.08
CA GLN A 75 18.51 9.63 -1.68
C GLN A 75 17.34 10.18 -0.84
N LYS A 76 16.19 10.31 -1.50
CA LYS A 76 14.93 10.63 -0.79
C LYS A 76 14.60 9.52 0.20
N ASN A 77 14.09 9.89 1.38
CA ASN A 77 13.74 8.93 2.44
C ASN A 77 12.86 7.76 1.92
N LEU A 78 11.92 8.06 1.02
CA LEU A 78 11.02 7.05 0.44
C LEU A 78 11.76 6.04 -0.46
N HIS A 79 12.87 6.42 -1.09
CA HIS A 79 13.73 5.48 -1.84
C HIS A 79 14.41 4.51 -0.91
N ALA A 80 14.94 4.98 0.23
CA ALA A 80 15.56 4.12 1.23
C ALA A 80 14.56 3.14 1.86
N VAL A 81 13.33 3.60 2.14
CA VAL A 81 12.25 2.71 2.60
C VAL A 81 11.92 1.64 1.58
N LEU A 82 11.84 2.01 0.29
CA LEU A 82 11.57 1.05 -0.77
C LEU A 82 12.69 0.02 -0.89
N ASP A 83 13.95 0.46 -0.89
CA ASP A 83 15.11 -0.43 -0.96
C ASP A 83 15.11 -1.42 0.20
N ASP A 84 14.96 -0.95 1.44
CA ASP A 84 14.87 -1.79 2.64
C ASP A 84 13.72 -2.80 2.57
N THR A 85 12.56 -2.36 2.05
CA THR A 85 11.38 -3.21 1.89
C THR A 85 11.62 -4.32 0.87
N VAL A 86 12.24 -4.00 -0.27
CA VAL A 86 12.55 -4.96 -1.33
C VAL A 86 13.63 -5.95 -0.88
N GLU A 87 14.68 -5.49 -0.24
CA GLU A 87 15.74 -6.34 0.33
C GLU A 87 15.19 -7.30 1.39
N SER A 88 14.23 -6.85 2.18
CA SER A 88 13.49 -7.67 3.16
C SER A 88 12.44 -8.60 2.52
N LYS A 89 12.31 -8.66 1.19
CA LYS A 89 11.30 -9.43 0.43
C LYS A 89 9.86 -9.10 0.86
N ARG A 90 9.60 -7.83 1.17
CA ARG A 90 8.29 -7.31 1.58
C ARG A 90 7.72 -6.42 0.48
N GLN A 91 6.51 -5.92 0.71
CA GLN A 91 5.84 -4.99 -0.18
C GLN A 91 5.61 -3.66 0.53
N LEU A 92 5.64 -2.55 -0.23
CA LEU A 92 5.44 -1.20 0.27
C LEU A 92 4.11 -0.64 -0.22
N LEU A 93 3.29 -0.18 0.72
CA LEU A 93 2.09 0.60 0.42
C LEU A 93 2.29 2.03 0.92
N VAL A 94 2.23 3.00 0.01
CA VAL A 94 2.44 4.42 0.30
C VAL A 94 1.14 5.17 0.14
N PHE A 95 0.71 5.91 1.16
CA PHE A 95 -0.44 6.79 1.07
C PHE A 95 -0.01 8.24 0.87
N VAL A 96 -0.65 8.91 -0.09
CA VAL A 96 -0.42 10.32 -0.42
C VAL A 96 -1.73 11.09 -0.54
N SER A 97 -1.68 12.39 -0.38
CA SER A 97 -2.86 13.25 -0.28
C SER A 97 -3.60 13.50 -1.60
N SER A 98 -2.95 13.32 -2.75
CA SER A 98 -3.54 13.65 -4.05
C SER A 98 -3.23 12.65 -5.16
N ARG A 99 -4.10 12.61 -6.19
CA ARG A 99 -3.91 11.77 -7.39
C ARG A 99 -2.61 12.08 -8.13
N SER A 100 -2.28 13.37 -8.25
CA SER A 100 -1.06 13.82 -8.91
C SER A 100 0.20 13.40 -8.12
N ALA A 101 0.15 13.46 -6.78
CA ALA A 101 1.21 12.97 -5.92
C ALA A 101 1.39 11.46 -6.10
N ALA A 102 0.29 10.67 -6.15
CA ALA A 102 0.37 9.23 -6.36
C ALA A 102 1.07 8.87 -7.67
N GLN A 103 0.71 9.53 -8.77
CA GLN A 103 1.34 9.30 -10.08
C GLN A 103 2.80 9.72 -10.10
N LYS A 104 3.13 10.88 -9.49
CA LYS A 104 4.50 11.41 -9.43
C LYS A 104 5.41 10.48 -8.63
N GLU A 105 5.01 10.12 -7.42
CA GLU A 105 5.82 9.27 -6.55
C GLU A 105 5.96 7.86 -7.12
N ALA A 106 4.89 7.26 -7.67
CA ALA A 106 5.00 5.95 -8.33
C ALA A 106 5.98 5.98 -9.50
N ARG A 107 5.99 7.04 -10.31
CA ARG A 107 6.95 7.21 -11.40
C ARG A 107 8.39 7.31 -10.90
N GLU A 108 8.63 8.09 -9.85
CA GLU A 108 9.97 8.26 -9.28
C GLU A 108 10.48 6.96 -8.64
N LEU A 109 9.64 6.26 -7.88
CA LEU A 109 9.98 4.96 -7.28
C LEU A 109 10.24 3.88 -8.34
N SER A 110 9.43 3.84 -9.40
CA SER A 110 9.64 2.93 -10.54
C SER A 110 10.98 3.17 -11.24
N LYS A 111 11.34 4.44 -11.49
CA LYS A 111 12.65 4.78 -12.07
C LYS A 111 13.79 4.37 -11.13
N HIS A 112 13.62 4.58 -9.83
CA HIS A 112 14.61 4.20 -8.83
C HIS A 112 14.85 2.70 -8.84
N LEU A 113 13.81 1.87 -8.77
CA LEU A 113 13.93 0.40 -8.80
C LEU A 113 14.55 -0.11 -10.10
N ARG A 114 14.15 0.44 -11.24
CA ARG A 114 14.76 0.06 -12.55
C ARG A 114 16.26 0.35 -12.59
N ARG A 115 16.68 1.49 -12.06
CA ARG A 115 18.12 1.82 -11.97
C ARG A 115 18.83 0.84 -11.04
N ARG A 116 18.32 0.59 -9.84
CA ARG A 116 18.86 -0.35 -8.86
C ARG A 116 18.96 -1.76 -9.43
N SER A 117 17.94 -2.21 -10.15
CA SER A 117 17.94 -3.51 -10.84
C SER A 117 19.04 -3.59 -11.91
N ALA A 118 19.22 -2.55 -12.72
CA ALA A 118 20.25 -2.50 -13.75
C ALA A 118 21.68 -2.47 -13.17
N GLU A 119 21.85 -1.90 -11.97
CA GLU A 119 23.12 -1.85 -11.23
C GLU A 119 23.38 -3.14 -10.43
N GLY A 120 22.48 -4.14 -10.49
CA GLY A 120 22.60 -5.39 -9.72
C GLY A 120 22.35 -5.22 -8.20
N GLY A 121 21.88 -4.06 -7.79
CA GLY A 121 21.68 -3.69 -6.38
C GLY A 121 20.30 -4.01 -5.79
N ALA A 122 19.38 -4.54 -6.56
CA ALA A 122 18.06 -4.99 -6.08
C ALA A 122 17.90 -6.49 -6.34
N ASN A 123 17.35 -7.20 -5.36
CA ASN A 123 17.07 -8.63 -5.47
C ASN A 123 15.80 -8.88 -6.33
N ILE A 124 15.82 -8.41 -7.58
CA ILE A 124 14.72 -8.50 -8.55
C ILE A 124 15.08 -9.57 -9.58
N THR A 125 14.23 -10.57 -9.70
CA THR A 125 14.43 -11.67 -10.65
C THR A 125 14.03 -11.27 -12.07
N ALA A 126 14.60 -11.91 -13.09
CA ALA A 126 14.20 -11.72 -14.48
C ALA A 126 12.71 -12.08 -14.69
N GLU A 127 12.21 -13.11 -14.01
CA GLU A 127 10.80 -13.51 -14.04
C GLU A 127 9.86 -12.38 -13.56
N ALA A 128 10.24 -11.69 -12.48
CA ALA A 128 9.48 -10.54 -11.98
C ALA A 128 9.41 -9.42 -13.02
N VAL A 129 10.50 -9.15 -13.73
CA VAL A 129 10.54 -8.13 -14.80
C VAL A 129 9.62 -8.53 -15.95
N GLU A 130 9.63 -9.79 -16.36
CA GLU A 130 8.73 -10.31 -17.41
C GLU A 130 7.25 -10.21 -16.99
N ASP A 131 6.93 -10.48 -15.73
CA ASP A 131 5.59 -10.31 -15.18
C ASP A 131 5.12 -8.86 -15.24
N TRP A 132 5.99 -7.93 -14.89
CA TRP A 132 5.70 -6.49 -14.99
C TRP A 132 5.45 -6.05 -16.43
N ASP A 133 6.25 -6.54 -17.38
CA ASP A 133 6.07 -6.23 -18.80
C ASP A 133 4.74 -6.78 -19.32
N ARG A 134 4.37 -8.02 -18.98
CA ARG A 134 3.07 -8.61 -19.33
C ARG A 134 1.90 -7.80 -18.76
N MET A 135 2.00 -7.40 -17.50
CA MET A 135 0.98 -6.58 -16.83
C MET A 135 0.86 -5.19 -17.47
N ALA A 136 1.97 -4.54 -17.77
CA ALA A 136 2.00 -3.23 -18.41
C ALA A 136 1.43 -3.26 -19.85
N ASP A 137 1.70 -4.33 -20.58
CA ASP A 137 1.15 -4.54 -21.93
C ASP A 137 -0.35 -4.79 -21.89
N SER A 138 -0.85 -5.51 -20.91
CA SER A 138 -2.28 -5.70 -20.68
C SER A 138 -3.00 -4.36 -20.48
N LEU A 139 -2.47 -3.50 -19.60
CA LEU A 139 -2.98 -2.13 -19.40
C LEU A 139 -3.02 -1.33 -20.69
N SER A 140 -1.96 -1.39 -21.49
CA SER A 140 -1.82 -0.62 -22.72
C SER A 140 -2.78 -1.07 -23.84
N ARG A 141 -3.27 -2.32 -23.78
CA ARG A 141 -4.26 -2.84 -24.73
C ARG A 141 -5.69 -2.42 -24.42
N GLU A 142 -6.03 -2.29 -23.13
CA GLU A 142 -7.40 -1.94 -22.72
C GLU A 142 -7.78 -0.51 -23.13
N GLU A 143 -6.85 0.45 -23.08
CA GLU A 143 -7.14 1.85 -23.38
C GLU A 143 -5.97 2.52 -24.09
N ARG A 144 -5.96 2.47 -25.42
CA ARG A 144 -4.90 3.06 -26.24
C ARG A 144 -4.97 4.59 -26.23
N GLY A 145 -3.84 5.23 -25.85
CA GLY A 145 -3.66 6.67 -26.02
C GLY A 145 -3.89 7.51 -24.77
N SER A 146 -4.45 6.98 -23.70
CA SER A 146 -4.61 7.71 -22.44
C SER A 146 -3.26 8.00 -21.77
N ALA A 147 -3.00 9.25 -21.41
CA ALA A 147 -1.80 9.64 -20.66
C ALA A 147 -1.75 8.94 -19.28
N MET A 148 -2.92 8.67 -18.70
CA MET A 148 -3.08 7.94 -17.44
C MET A 148 -2.57 6.50 -17.58
N VAL A 149 -3.03 5.80 -18.60
CA VAL A 149 -2.63 4.41 -18.88
C VAL A 149 -1.14 4.33 -19.19
N LYS A 150 -0.62 5.24 -20.01
CA LYS A 150 0.83 5.34 -20.26
C LYS A 150 1.62 5.51 -18.97
N GLY A 151 1.16 6.39 -18.08
CA GLY A 151 1.77 6.61 -16.78
C GLY A 151 1.78 5.36 -15.91
N LEU A 152 0.63 4.67 -15.83
CA LEU A 152 0.48 3.44 -15.06
C LEU A 152 1.32 2.30 -15.61
N SER A 153 1.27 2.05 -16.92
CA SER A 153 2.09 1.02 -17.58
C SER A 153 3.58 1.26 -17.36
N ASN A 154 4.03 2.50 -17.49
CA ASN A 154 5.45 2.83 -17.26
C ASN A 154 5.86 2.62 -15.79
N ALA A 155 4.99 2.88 -14.84
CA ALA A 155 5.25 2.60 -13.43
C ALA A 155 5.32 1.10 -13.17
N VAL A 156 4.37 0.32 -13.70
CA VAL A 156 4.28 -1.13 -13.56
C VAL A 156 5.51 -1.84 -14.12
N ARG A 157 6.09 -1.38 -15.23
CA ARG A 157 7.36 -1.92 -15.77
C ARG A 157 8.56 -1.81 -14.81
N GLY A 158 8.45 -1.07 -13.73
CA GLY A 158 9.44 -1.02 -12.65
C GLY A 158 8.93 -1.57 -11.34
N GLY A 159 7.91 -2.44 -11.35
CA GLY A 159 7.36 -3.09 -10.15
C GLY A 159 6.55 -2.20 -9.23
N VAL A 160 6.20 -0.97 -9.69
CA VAL A 160 5.46 0.02 -8.91
C VAL A 160 4.16 0.39 -9.62
N ALA A 161 3.08 0.56 -8.89
CA ALA A 161 1.84 1.10 -9.43
C ALA A 161 1.32 2.28 -8.62
N PHE A 162 0.44 3.08 -9.20
CA PHE A 162 -0.38 4.01 -8.43
C PHE A 162 -1.84 3.57 -8.42
N HIS A 163 -2.56 3.95 -7.35
CA HIS A 163 -3.96 3.62 -7.16
C HIS A 163 -4.75 4.83 -6.66
N HIS A 164 -5.78 5.22 -7.39
CA HIS A 164 -6.69 6.32 -7.00
C HIS A 164 -8.01 6.23 -7.78
N ALA A 165 -9.03 6.97 -7.35
CA ALA A 165 -10.36 6.96 -7.95
C ALA A 165 -10.44 7.41 -9.43
N GLY A 166 -9.34 7.96 -10.00
CA GLY A 166 -9.26 8.29 -11.42
C GLY A 166 -8.94 7.11 -12.35
N LEU A 167 -8.58 5.94 -11.79
CA LEU A 167 -8.43 4.71 -12.55
C LEU A 167 -9.79 4.06 -12.82
N THR A 168 -9.91 3.34 -13.93
CA THR A 168 -11.07 2.50 -14.20
C THR A 168 -11.17 1.34 -13.21
N ALA A 169 -12.32 0.69 -13.11
CA ALA A 169 -12.51 -0.46 -12.22
C ALA A 169 -11.56 -1.62 -12.60
N SER A 170 -11.35 -1.88 -13.90
CA SER A 170 -10.42 -2.91 -14.38
C SER A 170 -8.98 -2.60 -14.00
N GLN A 171 -8.54 -1.35 -14.17
CA GLN A 171 -7.19 -0.90 -13.81
C GLN A 171 -6.95 -1.02 -12.31
N ARG A 172 -7.91 -0.59 -11.46
CA ARG A 172 -7.82 -0.75 -10.01
C ARG A 172 -7.68 -2.21 -9.63
N LYS A 173 -8.57 -3.07 -10.14
CA LYS A 173 -8.54 -4.52 -9.87
C LYS A 173 -7.23 -5.17 -10.30
N LEU A 174 -6.65 -4.75 -11.43
CA LEU A 174 -5.36 -5.24 -11.89
C LEU A 174 -4.24 -4.86 -10.90
N VAL A 175 -4.20 -3.60 -10.46
CA VAL A 175 -3.20 -3.14 -9.46
C VAL A 175 -3.39 -3.86 -8.13
N GLU A 176 -4.62 -3.98 -7.63
CA GLU A 176 -4.95 -4.67 -6.37
C GLU A 176 -4.56 -6.15 -6.41
N ASN A 177 -4.90 -6.85 -7.50
CA ASN A 177 -4.53 -8.25 -7.69
C ASN A 177 -3.02 -8.42 -7.82
N GLY A 178 -2.34 -7.55 -8.59
CA GLY A 178 -0.89 -7.57 -8.74
C GLY A 178 -0.16 -7.36 -7.41
N PHE A 179 -0.68 -6.48 -6.57
CA PHE A 179 -0.13 -6.27 -5.22
C PHE A 179 -0.44 -7.46 -4.29
N ARG A 180 -1.69 -7.94 -4.26
CA ARG A 180 -2.09 -9.10 -3.44
C ARG A 180 -1.31 -10.37 -3.79
N ASN A 181 -1.04 -10.59 -5.07
CA ASN A 181 -0.28 -11.74 -5.57
C ASN A 181 1.25 -11.53 -5.50
N ARG A 182 1.73 -10.47 -4.85
CA ARG A 182 3.15 -10.13 -4.70
C ARG A 182 3.90 -9.90 -6.02
N GLN A 183 3.18 -9.62 -7.11
CA GLN A 183 3.76 -9.26 -8.39
C GLN A 183 4.27 -7.81 -8.38
N LEU A 184 3.57 -6.89 -7.72
CA LEU A 184 4.01 -5.51 -7.53
C LEU A 184 4.72 -5.35 -6.19
N LEU A 185 5.86 -4.67 -6.19
CA LEU A 185 6.66 -4.40 -4.99
C LEU A 185 6.17 -3.18 -4.22
N CYS A 186 5.61 -2.20 -4.93
CA CYS A 186 5.11 -0.98 -4.31
C CYS A 186 3.82 -0.49 -4.98
N VAL A 187 2.88 -0.01 -4.15
CA VAL A 187 1.70 0.73 -4.62
C VAL A 187 1.65 2.08 -3.92
N VAL A 188 1.51 3.15 -4.69
CA VAL A 188 1.28 4.51 -4.18
C VAL A 188 -0.19 4.87 -4.35
N ALA A 189 -0.90 5.08 -3.26
CA ALA A 189 -2.35 5.22 -3.26
C ALA A 189 -2.83 6.52 -2.59
N THR A 190 -4.02 6.96 -2.97
CA THR A 190 -4.79 7.91 -2.16
C THR A 190 -5.62 7.16 -1.11
N PRO A 191 -6.07 7.81 0.00
CA PRO A 191 -6.82 7.14 1.07
C PRO A 191 -8.07 6.35 0.64
N THR A 192 -8.57 6.58 -0.57
CA THR A 192 -9.70 5.80 -1.14
C THR A 192 -9.41 4.30 -1.29
N LEU A 193 -8.15 3.88 -1.30
CA LEU A 193 -7.78 2.46 -1.30
C LEU A 193 -8.09 1.80 0.04
N SER A 194 -7.91 2.50 1.17
CA SER A 194 -8.15 1.97 2.51
C SER A 194 -9.63 1.66 2.80
N GLN A 195 -10.54 2.14 1.95
CA GLN A 195 -11.98 1.89 2.09
C GLN A 195 -12.46 0.63 1.37
N GLY A 196 -11.59 -0.08 0.66
CA GLY A 196 -11.97 -1.24 -0.16
C GLY A 196 -11.01 -2.43 -0.12
N VAL A 197 -10.03 -2.44 0.79
CA VAL A 197 -9.05 -3.54 0.93
C VAL A 197 -9.17 -4.17 2.30
#